data_6ffa79549a1556d25069cc27f056e38b
#
_entry.id   6ffa79549a1556d25069cc27f056e38b
#
_cell.length_a   1.000
_cell.length_b   1.000
_cell.length_c   1.000
_cell.angle_alpha   90.00
_cell.angle_beta   90.00
_cell.angle_gamma   90.00
#
_symmetry.space_group_name_H-M   'P 1'
#
loop_
_entity.id
_entity.type
_entity.pdbx_description
1 polymer ?
#
loop_
_entity_poly.entity_id
_entity_poly.type
_entity_poly.pdbx_seq_one_letter_code
_entity_poly.pdbx_strand_id
1 'polypeptide(L)'
;MMLRFEKRVQKLLEGAIDVHIHSAPDIFPRIMNDIDLALAAKQEGMRAILIKSHVVITADRAEIASQVTDFPVFGAIALNLPVGGINLEAVEVALKMGAKEVWLPTIHASHYVAQKDHVPTLAKAVKADIKGIYLLKEDGSLKEELGPIFRKIAEYDVALGTGHITIQEAKAAVREAAKVGVKKVIVTHPLATFVNYTNEDMKDVLDNGAMFLEHVFNDVTRQVAYPITQKKIADAIRAIGAKYIVMSTDSGQWLNPIPTQSMGIYITDMLDLGISEEDVRLMVSTNPARMLGLE
;
A
#
# COMPACT_ATOMS: atom_id res chain seq x y z
N MET A 1 -7.72 17.07 -19.90
CA MET A 1 -9.19 17.05 -19.68
C MET A 1 -9.43 16.03 -18.57
N MET A 2 -9.87 16.47 -17.39
CA MET A 2 -10.22 15.55 -16.30
C MET A 2 -11.46 14.74 -16.67
N LEU A 3 -11.48 13.45 -16.34
CA LEU A 3 -12.66 12.61 -16.46
C LEU A 3 -13.74 13.15 -15.51
N ARG A 4 -14.98 13.25 -16.00
CA ARG A 4 -16.12 13.56 -15.14
C ARG A 4 -16.80 12.25 -14.76
N PHE A 5 -16.81 11.95 -13.48
CA PHE A 5 -17.49 10.78 -12.94
C PHE A 5 -18.99 11.05 -12.71
N GLU A 6 -19.77 9.99 -12.69
CA GLU A 6 -21.17 10.06 -12.27
C GLU A 6 -21.29 10.56 -10.82
N LYS A 7 -22.45 11.16 -10.47
CA LYS A 7 -22.68 11.72 -9.13
C LYS A 7 -22.47 10.71 -8.00
N ARG A 8 -22.81 9.42 -8.21
CA ARG A 8 -22.58 8.36 -7.22
C ARG A 8 -21.09 8.14 -6.93
N VAL A 9 -20.25 8.17 -7.97
CA VAL A 9 -18.78 8.02 -7.84
C VAL A 9 -18.19 9.27 -7.17
N GLN A 10 -18.63 10.48 -7.57
CA GLN A 10 -18.19 11.73 -6.94
C GLN A 10 -18.46 11.73 -5.43
N LYS A 11 -19.67 11.31 -5.01
CA LYS A 11 -20.01 11.16 -3.59
C LYS A 11 -19.15 10.15 -2.84
N LEU A 12 -18.64 9.12 -3.52
CA LEU A 12 -17.75 8.12 -2.92
C LEU A 12 -16.30 8.60 -2.86
N LEU A 13 -15.88 9.47 -3.79
CA LEU A 13 -14.59 10.16 -3.73
C LEU A 13 -14.56 11.19 -2.58
N GLU A 14 -15.67 11.87 -2.30
CA GLU A 14 -15.78 12.75 -1.13
C GLU A 14 -15.55 11.95 0.16
N GLY A 15 -14.49 12.33 0.91
CA GLY A 15 -14.08 11.65 2.13
C GLY A 15 -13.30 10.35 1.91
N ALA A 16 -12.98 9.98 0.68
CA ALA A 16 -12.10 8.85 0.39
C ALA A 16 -10.66 9.13 0.86
N ILE A 17 -9.94 8.08 1.19
CA ILE A 17 -8.52 8.11 1.57
C ILE A 17 -7.77 7.12 0.71
N ASP A 18 -6.75 7.56 0.01
CA ASP A 18 -5.85 6.67 -0.73
C ASP A 18 -4.57 6.46 0.06
N VAL A 19 -4.38 5.25 0.55
CA VAL A 19 -3.27 4.91 1.45
C VAL A 19 -2.04 4.38 0.73
N HIS A 20 -2.03 4.40 -0.61
CA HIS A 20 -0.92 3.87 -1.39
C HIS A 20 -0.77 4.62 -2.71
N ILE A 21 0.02 5.68 -2.70
CA ILE A 21 0.27 6.51 -3.87
C ILE A 21 1.77 6.76 -4.03
N HIS A 22 2.23 6.82 -5.27
CA HIS A 22 3.58 7.19 -5.63
C HIS A 22 3.64 8.56 -6.29
N SER A 23 4.57 9.42 -5.85
CA SER A 23 4.73 10.79 -6.33
C SER A 23 6.19 11.17 -6.55
N ALA A 24 6.42 12.22 -7.33
CA ALA A 24 7.74 12.82 -7.49
C ALA A 24 8.06 13.72 -6.27
N PRO A 25 9.38 13.88 -5.93
CA PRO A 25 10.54 13.30 -6.59
C PRO A 25 10.71 11.80 -6.31
N ASP A 26 11.09 11.04 -7.32
CA ASP A 26 11.40 9.61 -7.23
C ASP A 26 12.44 9.24 -8.28
N ILE A 27 13.15 8.12 -8.10
CA ILE A 27 14.04 7.55 -9.14
C ILE A 27 13.25 6.97 -10.33
N PHE A 28 11.97 6.70 -10.12
CA PHE A 28 11.04 6.29 -11.18
C PHE A 28 10.29 7.51 -11.72
N PRO A 29 9.95 7.55 -13.02
CA PRO A 29 9.09 8.58 -13.57
C PRO A 29 7.72 8.57 -12.89
N ARG A 30 7.33 9.72 -12.28
CA ARG A 30 6.05 9.92 -11.63
C ARG A 30 5.27 11.01 -12.33
N ILE A 31 3.94 10.87 -12.35
CA ILE A 31 3.05 11.77 -13.08
C ILE A 31 2.84 13.10 -12.36
N MET A 32 2.94 13.12 -11.03
CA MET A 32 2.71 14.31 -10.19
C MET A 32 3.73 14.36 -9.04
N ASN A 33 4.02 15.57 -8.56
CA ASN A 33 4.70 15.76 -7.28
C ASN A 33 3.71 15.73 -6.11
N ASP A 34 4.22 15.76 -4.88
CA ASP A 34 3.41 15.66 -3.66
C ASP A 34 2.38 16.79 -3.52
N ILE A 35 2.77 18.02 -3.87
CA ILE A 35 1.92 19.20 -3.73
C ILE A 35 0.78 19.16 -4.75
N ASP A 36 1.09 18.92 -6.03
CA ASP A 36 0.08 18.81 -7.08
C ASP A 36 -0.90 17.67 -6.80
N LEU A 37 -0.40 16.54 -6.28
CA LEU A 37 -1.21 15.40 -5.88
C LEU A 37 -2.15 15.74 -4.72
N ALA A 38 -1.65 16.41 -3.69
CA ALA A 38 -2.45 16.86 -2.54
C ALA A 38 -3.54 17.84 -2.96
N LEU A 39 -3.22 18.80 -3.85
CA LEU A 39 -4.19 19.74 -4.40
C LEU A 39 -5.27 19.04 -5.24
N ALA A 40 -4.89 18.04 -6.05
CA ALA A 40 -5.84 17.25 -6.82
C ALA A 40 -6.77 16.43 -5.90
N ALA A 41 -6.25 15.81 -4.84
CA ALA A 41 -7.05 15.07 -3.86
C ALA A 41 -7.99 16.00 -3.09
N LYS A 42 -7.52 17.18 -2.66
CA LYS A 42 -8.34 18.22 -2.01
C LYS A 42 -9.48 18.67 -2.92
N GLN A 43 -9.19 18.89 -4.22
CA GLN A 43 -10.20 19.32 -5.21
C GLN A 43 -11.32 18.29 -5.40
N GLU A 44 -11.01 16.99 -5.34
CA GLU A 44 -12.00 15.90 -5.43
C GLU A 44 -12.72 15.64 -4.09
N GLY A 45 -12.43 16.43 -3.04
CA GLY A 45 -13.04 16.30 -1.72
C GLY A 45 -12.58 15.06 -0.95
N MET A 46 -11.45 14.47 -1.31
CA MET A 46 -10.85 13.37 -0.55
C MET A 46 -10.50 13.85 0.87
N ARG A 47 -10.42 12.92 1.83
CA ARG A 47 -10.10 13.23 3.22
C ARG A 47 -8.60 13.28 3.49
N ALA A 48 -7.83 12.41 2.88
CA ALA A 48 -6.38 12.31 3.06
C ALA A 48 -5.74 11.45 1.97
N ILE A 49 -4.42 11.53 1.89
CA ILE A 49 -3.60 10.61 1.08
C ILE A 49 -2.37 10.17 1.88
N LEU A 50 -1.82 9.00 1.55
CA LEU A 50 -0.53 8.53 2.03
C LEU A 50 0.40 8.29 0.86
N ILE A 51 1.55 8.98 0.87
CA ILE A 51 2.57 8.87 -0.17
C ILE A 51 3.64 7.85 0.20
N LYS A 52 3.95 6.98 -0.73
CA LYS A 52 4.94 5.90 -0.61
C LYS A 52 6.11 6.12 -1.56
N SER A 53 7.32 5.83 -1.10
CA SER A 53 8.48 5.65 -1.96
C SER A 53 9.15 4.32 -1.67
N HIS A 54 9.71 3.70 -2.71
CA HIS A 54 10.52 2.49 -2.55
C HIS A 54 11.94 2.77 -2.04
N VAL A 55 12.38 4.03 -2.05
CA VAL A 55 13.81 4.34 -1.90
C VAL A 55 14.13 5.37 -0.83
N VAL A 56 13.14 6.12 -0.35
CA VAL A 56 13.31 7.15 0.68
C VAL A 56 12.18 7.11 1.71
N ILE A 57 12.40 7.69 2.89
CA ILE A 57 11.33 8.07 3.82
C ILE A 57 10.53 9.19 3.16
N THR A 58 9.21 9.19 3.34
CA THR A 58 8.32 10.21 2.74
C THR A 58 7.63 11.08 3.81
N ALA A 59 7.93 10.87 5.09
CA ALA A 59 7.25 11.59 6.17
C ALA A 59 7.54 13.10 6.16
N ASP A 60 8.77 13.51 5.88
CA ASP A 60 9.20 14.91 5.78
C ASP A 60 8.51 15.64 4.64
N ARG A 61 8.51 15.05 3.45
CA ARG A 61 7.88 15.65 2.27
C ARG A 61 6.35 15.65 2.36
N ALA A 62 5.76 14.67 3.03
CA ALA A 62 4.32 14.62 3.32
C ALA A 62 3.91 15.78 4.24
N GLU A 63 4.69 16.06 5.29
CA GLU A 63 4.45 17.18 6.20
C GLU A 63 4.51 18.53 5.46
N ILE A 64 5.54 18.72 4.60
CA ILE A 64 5.66 19.94 3.78
C ILE A 64 4.46 20.07 2.84
N ALA A 65 4.09 19.01 2.14
CA ALA A 65 2.94 19.03 1.23
C ALA A 65 1.64 19.32 1.99
N SER A 66 1.46 18.74 3.17
CA SER A 66 0.30 18.99 4.04
C SER A 66 0.19 20.47 4.44
N GLN A 67 1.30 21.06 4.92
CA GLN A 67 1.33 22.49 5.29
C GLN A 67 1.07 23.43 4.12
N VAL A 68 1.67 23.18 2.95
CA VAL A 68 1.54 24.02 1.77
C VAL A 68 0.12 23.99 1.20
N THR A 69 -0.53 22.82 1.25
CA THR A 69 -1.84 22.61 0.61
C THR A 69 -3.02 22.74 1.56
N ASP A 70 -2.76 22.80 2.88
CA ASP A 70 -3.79 22.70 3.91
C ASP A 70 -4.71 21.47 3.63
N PHE A 71 -4.06 20.31 3.42
CA PHE A 71 -4.70 19.03 3.15
C PHE A 71 -3.90 17.89 3.79
N PRO A 72 -4.54 16.92 4.47
CA PRO A 72 -3.82 15.84 5.16
C PRO A 72 -3.06 14.93 4.18
N VAL A 73 -1.74 15.00 4.23
CA VAL A 73 -0.80 14.12 3.51
C VAL A 73 0.03 13.38 4.53
N PHE A 74 0.05 12.07 4.45
CA PHE A 74 0.84 11.21 5.32
C PHE A 74 2.00 10.57 4.58
N GLY A 75 3.07 10.31 5.30
CA GLY A 75 4.25 9.63 4.77
C GLY A 75 4.47 8.27 5.40
N ALA A 76 5.51 7.60 4.93
CA ALA A 76 5.82 6.23 5.27
C ALA A 76 7.31 5.90 5.05
N ILE A 77 7.68 4.65 5.34
CA ILE A 77 8.97 4.06 4.97
C ILE A 77 8.75 2.65 4.43
N ALA A 78 9.52 2.26 3.41
CA ALA A 78 9.60 0.88 2.92
C ALA A 78 11.01 0.33 3.17
N LEU A 79 11.12 -0.84 3.80
CA LEU A 79 12.37 -1.42 4.27
C LEU A 79 13.19 -2.04 3.13
N ASN A 80 13.48 -1.22 2.13
CA ASN A 80 14.34 -1.56 0.99
C ASN A 80 15.80 -1.17 1.23
N LEU A 81 16.71 -1.66 0.39
CA LEU A 81 18.14 -1.42 0.54
C LEU A 81 18.56 0.07 0.63
N PRO A 82 17.94 1.03 -0.10
CA PRO A 82 18.32 2.44 0.01
C PRO A 82 18.14 3.04 1.41
N VAL A 83 17.23 2.51 2.23
CA VAL A 83 17.05 2.91 3.64
C VAL A 83 17.78 1.98 4.62
N GLY A 84 18.64 1.09 4.11
CA GLY A 84 19.41 0.13 4.92
C GLY A 84 18.74 -1.22 5.14
N GLY A 85 17.65 -1.54 4.42
CA GLY A 85 16.94 -2.81 4.55
C GLY A 85 16.13 -2.91 5.85
N ILE A 86 16.30 -4.00 6.61
CA ILE A 86 15.70 -4.18 7.94
C ILE A 86 16.48 -3.28 8.93
N ASN A 87 16.11 -2.01 9.00
CA ASN A 87 16.86 -0.97 9.67
C ASN A 87 15.99 -0.26 10.73
N LEU A 88 16.21 -0.58 12.00
CA LEU A 88 15.46 -0.02 13.12
C LEU A 88 15.63 1.49 13.24
N GLU A 89 16.85 2.00 13.05
CA GLU A 89 17.13 3.44 13.17
C GLU A 89 16.37 4.25 12.14
N ALA A 90 16.30 3.76 10.89
CA ALA A 90 15.51 4.41 9.84
C ALA A 90 14.01 4.38 10.14
N VAL A 91 13.50 3.28 10.72
CA VAL A 91 12.10 3.18 11.18
C VAL A 91 11.82 4.19 12.29
N GLU A 92 12.68 4.27 13.32
CA GLU A 92 12.51 5.23 14.41
C GLU A 92 12.51 6.69 13.91
N VAL A 93 13.38 7.03 12.97
CA VAL A 93 13.40 8.37 12.35
C VAL A 93 12.07 8.61 11.61
N ALA A 94 11.64 7.68 10.77
CA ALA A 94 10.38 7.82 10.03
C ALA A 94 9.18 8.01 10.97
N LEU A 95 9.09 7.22 12.03
CA LEU A 95 8.01 7.29 13.03
C LEU A 95 8.01 8.62 13.79
N LYS A 96 9.18 9.09 14.22
CA LYS A 96 9.35 10.41 14.87
C LYS A 96 8.97 11.58 13.96
N MET A 97 9.13 11.41 12.65
CA MET A 97 8.71 12.37 11.63
C MET A 97 7.23 12.22 11.23
N GLY A 98 6.47 11.34 11.87
CA GLY A 98 5.03 11.20 11.65
C GLY A 98 4.61 10.18 10.58
N ALA A 99 5.50 9.27 10.17
CA ALA A 99 5.12 8.19 9.27
C ALA A 99 3.93 7.39 9.82
N LYS A 100 2.97 7.06 8.96
CA LYS A 100 1.75 6.32 9.30
C LYS A 100 1.80 4.85 8.88
N GLU A 101 2.80 4.47 8.10
CA GLU A 101 2.99 3.09 7.68
C GLU A 101 4.47 2.74 7.53
N VAL A 102 4.81 1.52 7.92
CA VAL A 102 6.10 0.88 7.66
C VAL A 102 5.85 -0.33 6.79
N TRP A 103 6.30 -0.31 5.54
CA TRP A 103 6.27 -1.49 4.68
C TRP A 103 7.50 -2.37 4.91
N LEU A 104 7.29 -3.66 5.03
CA LEU A 104 8.34 -4.66 4.84
C LEU A 104 8.91 -4.54 3.41
N PRO A 105 10.02 -5.21 3.08
CA PRO A 105 10.67 -5.04 1.78
C PRO A 105 9.71 -5.17 0.61
N THR A 106 9.84 -4.24 -0.33
CA THR A 106 9.05 -4.20 -1.57
C THR A 106 9.92 -4.60 -2.75
N ILE A 107 10.41 -3.65 -3.55
CA ILE A 107 11.24 -3.94 -4.74
C ILE A 107 12.56 -4.67 -4.43
N HIS A 108 13.01 -4.66 -3.19
CA HIS A 108 14.19 -5.40 -2.74
C HIS A 108 13.84 -6.65 -1.91
N ALA A 109 12.56 -7.04 -1.80
CA ALA A 109 12.22 -8.35 -1.28
C ALA A 109 12.83 -9.44 -2.17
N SER A 110 13.43 -10.49 -1.56
CA SER A 110 14.07 -11.58 -2.31
C SER A 110 13.13 -12.23 -3.32
N HIS A 111 11.88 -12.42 -2.93
CA HIS A 111 10.83 -12.94 -3.79
C HIS A 111 10.60 -12.08 -5.03
N TYR A 112 10.53 -10.76 -4.85
CA TYR A 112 10.32 -9.82 -5.95
C TYR A 112 11.55 -9.72 -6.86
N VAL A 113 12.75 -9.70 -6.28
CA VAL A 113 14.02 -9.68 -7.04
C VAL A 113 14.15 -10.94 -7.91
N ALA A 114 13.72 -12.10 -7.42
CA ALA A 114 13.71 -13.35 -8.20
C ALA A 114 12.78 -13.30 -9.43
N GLN A 115 11.79 -12.40 -9.42
CA GLN A 115 10.81 -12.23 -10.50
C GLN A 115 11.03 -10.97 -11.34
N LYS A 116 12.19 -10.31 -11.22
CA LYS A 116 12.51 -9.04 -11.90
C LYS A 116 12.27 -9.06 -13.42
N ASP A 117 12.45 -10.20 -14.08
CA ASP A 117 12.24 -10.34 -15.52
C ASP A 117 10.76 -10.27 -15.90
N HIS A 118 9.85 -10.49 -14.94
CA HIS A 118 8.42 -10.36 -15.10
C HIS A 118 7.89 -8.95 -14.77
N VAL A 119 8.75 -8.03 -14.29
CA VAL A 119 8.38 -6.65 -13.93
C VAL A 119 9.35 -5.65 -14.59
N PRO A 120 9.23 -5.41 -15.90
CA PRO A 120 10.23 -4.72 -16.70
C PRO A 120 10.58 -3.30 -16.24
N THR A 121 9.63 -2.58 -15.66
CA THR A 121 9.81 -1.19 -15.20
C THR A 121 10.68 -1.08 -13.95
N LEU A 122 10.62 -2.07 -13.07
CA LEU A 122 11.38 -2.09 -11.82
C LEU A 122 12.72 -2.84 -11.97
N ALA A 123 12.83 -3.75 -12.94
CA ALA A 123 14.08 -4.45 -13.23
C ALA A 123 15.25 -3.48 -13.55
N LYS A 124 14.95 -2.30 -14.11
CA LYS A 124 15.96 -1.25 -14.40
C LYS A 124 16.48 -0.54 -13.15
N ALA A 125 15.73 -0.54 -12.07
CA ALA A 125 16.09 0.15 -10.82
C ALA A 125 16.79 -0.78 -9.82
N VAL A 126 16.61 -2.09 -9.98
CA VAL A 126 17.28 -3.11 -9.17
C VAL A 126 18.51 -3.60 -9.96
N LYS A 127 19.73 -3.38 -9.43
CA LYS A 127 20.96 -3.90 -10.07
C LYS A 127 20.86 -5.41 -10.26
N ALA A 128 21.42 -5.91 -11.36
CA ALA A 128 21.27 -7.32 -11.76
C ALA A 128 21.79 -8.36 -10.74
N ASP A 129 22.71 -7.95 -9.87
CA ASP A 129 23.42 -8.78 -8.89
C ASP A 129 22.97 -8.55 -7.43
N ILE A 130 21.89 -7.81 -7.20
CA ILE A 130 21.36 -7.59 -5.84
C ILE A 130 20.84 -8.89 -5.25
N LYS A 131 21.36 -9.25 -4.09
CA LYS A 131 20.72 -10.22 -3.21
C LYS A 131 19.49 -9.54 -2.56
N GLY A 132 18.31 -10.10 -2.81
CA GLY A 132 17.09 -9.61 -2.18
C GLY A 132 17.11 -9.80 -0.65
N ILE A 133 16.24 -9.07 0.02
CA ILE A 133 16.06 -9.14 1.47
C ILE A 133 15.12 -10.31 1.78
N TYR A 134 15.59 -11.29 2.56
CA TYR A 134 14.80 -12.38 3.13
C TYR A 134 14.41 -12.02 4.56
N LEU A 135 13.19 -12.35 4.96
CA LEU A 135 12.73 -12.15 6.34
C LEU A 135 12.89 -13.41 7.20
N LEU A 136 12.89 -14.58 6.59
CA LEU A 136 13.04 -15.84 7.30
C LEU A 136 14.51 -16.28 7.37
N LYS A 137 14.87 -16.96 8.46
CA LYS A 137 16.09 -17.74 8.61
C LYS A 137 15.91 -19.11 7.96
N GLU A 138 17.00 -19.89 7.89
CA GLU A 138 16.97 -21.26 7.31
C GLU A 138 16.02 -22.21 8.03
N ASP A 139 15.80 -22.00 9.33
CA ASP A 139 14.87 -22.77 10.15
C ASP A 139 13.40 -22.36 10.00
N GLY A 140 13.11 -21.36 9.13
CA GLY A 140 11.77 -20.83 8.88
C GLY A 140 11.29 -19.82 9.92
N SER A 141 12.09 -19.49 10.94
CA SER A 141 11.78 -18.40 11.89
C SER A 141 12.11 -17.03 11.30
N LEU A 142 11.43 -15.99 11.79
CA LEU A 142 11.75 -14.61 11.41
C LEU A 142 13.13 -14.20 11.92
N LYS A 143 13.80 -13.34 11.17
CA LYS A 143 15.02 -12.68 11.60
C LYS A 143 14.79 -11.84 12.85
N GLU A 144 15.72 -11.88 13.78
CA GLU A 144 15.58 -11.24 15.10
C GLU A 144 15.49 -9.72 15.02
N GLU A 145 16.08 -9.12 13.99
CA GLU A 145 16.06 -7.69 13.72
C GLU A 145 14.64 -7.12 13.48
N LEU A 146 13.69 -7.97 13.10
CA LEU A 146 12.29 -7.56 12.89
C LEU A 146 11.54 -7.32 14.20
N GLY A 147 11.89 -8.04 15.26
CA GLY A 147 11.21 -7.92 16.56
C GLY A 147 11.23 -6.49 17.14
N PRO A 148 12.41 -5.82 17.24
CA PRO A 148 12.47 -4.41 17.66
C PRO A 148 11.64 -3.48 16.76
N ILE A 149 11.63 -3.68 15.44
CA ILE A 149 10.85 -2.88 14.49
C ILE A 149 9.36 -3.04 14.77
N PHE A 150 8.86 -4.26 14.93
CA PHE A 150 7.43 -4.51 15.22
C PHE A 150 7.01 -3.89 16.55
N ARG A 151 7.86 -3.93 17.58
CA ARG A 151 7.59 -3.25 18.85
C ARG A 151 7.47 -1.73 18.67
N LYS A 152 8.32 -1.11 17.85
CA LYS A 152 8.20 0.33 17.54
C LYS A 152 6.93 0.66 16.76
N ILE A 153 6.55 -0.16 15.80
CA ILE A 153 5.28 -0.01 15.06
C ILE A 153 4.09 -0.08 16.03
N ALA A 154 4.11 -1.04 16.97
CA ALA A 154 3.08 -1.17 18.01
C ALA A 154 3.04 0.04 18.97
N GLU A 155 4.22 0.53 19.40
CA GLU A 155 4.38 1.70 20.29
C GLU A 155 3.78 2.96 19.67
N TYR A 156 4.01 3.19 18.37
CA TYR A 156 3.50 4.36 17.65
C TYR A 156 2.09 4.16 17.10
N ASP A 157 1.50 2.97 17.24
CA ASP A 157 0.17 2.59 16.73
C ASP A 157 -0.02 2.91 15.23
N VAL A 158 1.00 2.65 14.41
CA VAL A 158 0.99 2.85 12.96
C VAL A 158 0.80 1.52 12.21
N ALA A 159 0.56 1.59 10.92
CA ALA A 159 0.35 0.42 10.09
C ALA A 159 1.66 -0.32 9.74
N LEU A 160 1.59 -1.65 9.65
CA LEU A 160 2.62 -2.52 9.09
C LEU A 160 2.11 -3.12 7.77
N GLY A 161 2.69 -2.71 6.65
CA GLY A 161 2.42 -3.30 5.34
C GLY A 161 3.34 -4.49 5.03
N THR A 162 2.82 -5.56 4.45
CA THR A 162 3.64 -6.76 4.14
C THR A 162 4.58 -6.55 2.95
N GLY A 163 4.35 -5.55 2.10
CA GLY A 163 5.20 -5.31 0.93
C GLY A 163 5.14 -6.44 -0.11
N HIS A 164 6.29 -6.80 -0.71
CA HIS A 164 6.37 -7.77 -1.82
C HIS A 164 7.05 -9.09 -1.40
N ILE A 165 6.93 -9.47 -0.14
CA ILE A 165 7.51 -10.69 0.43
C ILE A 165 6.67 -11.94 0.05
N THR A 166 7.20 -13.13 0.30
CA THR A 166 6.45 -14.37 0.09
C THR A 166 5.25 -14.48 1.02
N ILE A 167 4.26 -15.31 0.64
CA ILE A 167 3.11 -15.64 1.50
C ILE A 167 3.58 -16.23 2.84
N GLN A 168 4.62 -17.07 2.83
CA GLN A 168 5.17 -17.67 4.04
C GLN A 168 5.80 -16.65 4.97
N GLU A 169 6.59 -15.72 4.43
CA GLU A 169 7.17 -14.60 5.19
C GLU A 169 6.07 -13.70 5.76
N ALA A 170 5.03 -13.41 4.96
CA ALA A 170 3.90 -12.59 5.39
C ALA A 170 3.12 -13.25 6.54
N LYS A 171 2.80 -14.54 6.43
CA LYS A 171 2.14 -15.29 7.50
C LYS A 171 2.97 -15.31 8.79
N ALA A 172 4.29 -15.46 8.69
CA ALA A 172 5.17 -15.39 9.85
C ALA A 172 5.23 -13.98 10.45
N ALA A 173 5.35 -12.94 9.60
CA ALA A 173 5.38 -11.54 10.02
C ALA A 173 4.08 -11.10 10.70
N VAL A 174 2.91 -11.45 10.12
CA VAL A 174 1.58 -11.16 10.70
C VAL A 174 1.46 -11.77 12.11
N ARG A 175 1.79 -13.06 12.27
CA ARG A 175 1.72 -13.72 13.58
C ARG A 175 2.64 -13.07 14.62
N GLU A 176 3.87 -12.75 14.23
CA GLU A 176 4.82 -12.12 15.17
C GLU A 176 4.43 -10.69 15.50
N ALA A 177 3.98 -9.91 14.52
CA ALA A 177 3.48 -8.57 14.72
C ALA A 177 2.28 -8.55 15.69
N ALA A 178 1.32 -9.47 15.52
CA ALA A 178 0.19 -9.60 16.44
C ALA A 178 0.62 -9.94 17.88
N LYS A 179 1.60 -10.83 18.06
CA LYS A 179 2.13 -11.18 19.40
C LYS A 179 2.73 -10.00 20.14
N VAL A 180 3.38 -9.09 19.42
CA VAL A 180 4.01 -7.90 20.04
C VAL A 180 3.09 -6.69 20.09
N GLY A 181 1.81 -6.85 19.67
CA GLY A 181 0.76 -5.85 19.82
C GLY A 181 0.58 -4.88 18.66
N VAL A 182 1.12 -5.19 17.47
CA VAL A 182 0.80 -4.43 16.25
C VAL A 182 -0.65 -4.70 15.88
N LYS A 183 -1.49 -3.68 15.93
CA LYS A 183 -2.94 -3.81 15.66
C LYS A 183 -3.31 -3.63 14.20
N LYS A 184 -2.50 -2.90 13.44
CA LYS A 184 -2.79 -2.43 12.07
C LYS A 184 -1.86 -3.11 11.07
N VAL A 185 -2.02 -4.42 10.90
CA VAL A 185 -1.27 -5.17 9.88
C VAL A 185 -2.07 -5.22 8.59
N ILE A 186 -1.45 -4.81 7.49
CA ILE A 186 -2.06 -4.75 6.17
C ILE A 186 -1.31 -5.65 5.22
N VAL A 187 -2.03 -6.54 4.56
CA VAL A 187 -1.47 -7.38 3.50
C VAL A 187 -1.50 -6.60 2.19
N THR A 188 -0.34 -6.16 1.73
CA THR A 188 -0.19 -5.32 0.56
C THR A 188 -0.50 -6.10 -0.72
N HIS A 189 -1.43 -5.62 -1.53
CA HIS A 189 -1.91 -6.12 -2.84
C HIS A 189 -1.79 -7.67 -3.02
N PRO A 190 -2.50 -8.46 -2.18
CA PRO A 190 -2.37 -9.93 -2.16
C PRO A 190 -2.75 -10.60 -3.49
N LEU A 191 -3.53 -9.94 -4.34
CA LEU A 191 -3.95 -10.46 -5.64
C LEU A 191 -2.94 -10.22 -6.77
N ALA A 192 -1.93 -9.36 -6.55
CA ALA A 192 -0.87 -9.12 -7.53
C ALA A 192 -0.21 -10.43 -7.95
N THR A 193 0.04 -10.59 -9.25
CA THR A 193 0.49 -11.88 -9.82
C THR A 193 1.82 -12.37 -9.27
N PHE A 194 2.66 -11.48 -8.76
CA PHE A 194 3.94 -11.83 -8.17
C PHE A 194 3.87 -12.32 -6.71
N VAL A 195 2.76 -12.07 -5.97
CA VAL A 195 2.50 -12.64 -4.64
C VAL A 195 1.37 -13.69 -4.67
N ASN A 196 0.29 -13.44 -5.38
CA ASN A 196 -0.78 -14.34 -5.80
C ASN A 196 -1.39 -15.20 -4.68
N TYR A 197 -1.94 -14.53 -3.66
CA TYR A 197 -2.68 -15.21 -2.59
C TYR A 197 -3.95 -15.87 -3.10
N THR A 198 -4.27 -17.05 -2.56
CA THR A 198 -5.59 -17.65 -2.65
C THR A 198 -6.55 -17.02 -1.63
N ASN A 199 -7.86 -17.32 -1.77
CA ASN A 199 -8.84 -16.89 -0.75
C ASN A 199 -8.54 -17.51 0.63
N GLU A 200 -8.01 -18.72 0.66
CA GLU A 200 -7.59 -19.43 1.87
C GLU A 200 -6.40 -18.73 2.52
N ASP A 201 -5.41 -18.30 1.73
CA ASP A 201 -4.27 -17.55 2.25
C ASP A 201 -4.69 -16.21 2.83
N MET A 202 -5.63 -15.51 2.16
CA MET A 202 -6.19 -14.24 2.64
C MET A 202 -6.94 -14.41 3.96
N LYS A 203 -7.74 -15.45 4.10
CA LYS A 203 -8.44 -15.78 5.35
C LYS A 203 -7.45 -16.14 6.46
N ASP A 204 -6.44 -16.97 6.16
CA ASP A 204 -5.43 -17.39 7.13
C ASP A 204 -4.67 -16.18 7.73
N VAL A 205 -4.26 -15.20 6.91
CA VAL A 205 -3.59 -14.01 7.44
C VAL A 205 -4.51 -13.13 8.28
N LEU A 206 -5.80 -13.01 7.92
CA LEU A 206 -6.79 -12.30 8.72
C LEU A 206 -7.03 -12.98 10.07
N ASP A 207 -7.20 -14.31 10.09
CA ASP A 207 -7.38 -15.11 11.30
C ASP A 207 -6.16 -15.07 12.23
N ASN A 208 -4.99 -14.79 11.69
CA ASN A 208 -3.73 -14.69 12.43
C ASN A 208 -3.31 -13.27 12.81
N GLY A 209 -4.12 -12.25 12.54
CA GLY A 209 -3.92 -10.89 13.06
C GLY A 209 -3.74 -9.79 12.02
N ALA A 210 -3.86 -10.08 10.72
CA ALA A 210 -3.97 -9.00 9.74
C ALA A 210 -5.30 -8.26 9.94
N MET A 211 -5.26 -6.95 9.91
CA MET A 211 -6.45 -6.11 10.03
C MET A 211 -7.16 -5.96 8.69
N PHE A 212 -6.37 -5.76 7.62
CA PHE A 212 -6.88 -5.51 6.28
C PHE A 212 -6.05 -6.21 5.20
N LEU A 213 -6.70 -6.46 4.07
CA LEU A 213 -6.12 -6.79 2.78
C LEU A 213 -6.24 -5.56 1.88
N GLU A 214 -5.16 -5.13 1.29
CA GLU A 214 -5.15 -3.99 0.38
C GLU A 214 -5.30 -4.47 -1.07
N HIS A 215 -6.40 -4.10 -1.73
CA HIS A 215 -6.55 -4.31 -3.16
C HIS A 215 -6.31 -3.01 -3.92
N VAL A 216 -5.41 -3.06 -4.91
CA VAL A 216 -4.94 -1.85 -5.60
C VAL A 216 -5.39 -1.79 -7.06
N PHE A 217 -5.67 -0.57 -7.53
CA PHE A 217 -6.02 -0.33 -8.92
C PHE A 217 -4.87 -0.66 -9.88
N ASN A 218 -3.63 -0.44 -9.47
CA ASN A 218 -2.46 -0.67 -10.32
C ASN A 218 -2.37 -2.12 -10.82
N ASP A 219 -2.84 -3.10 -10.03
CA ASP A 219 -2.81 -4.53 -10.40
C ASP A 219 -3.61 -4.87 -11.66
N VAL A 220 -4.57 -4.03 -12.05
CA VAL A 220 -5.39 -4.22 -13.27
C VAL A 220 -4.92 -3.38 -14.46
N THR A 221 -3.85 -2.59 -14.27
CA THR A 221 -3.35 -1.67 -15.31
C THR A 221 -2.28 -2.33 -16.18
N ARG A 222 -2.03 -1.70 -17.33
CA ARG A 222 -0.93 -2.10 -18.23
C ARG A 222 0.45 -1.76 -17.68
N GLN A 223 0.54 -1.10 -16.53
CA GLN A 223 1.79 -0.81 -15.84
C GLN A 223 2.45 -2.08 -15.30
N VAL A 224 1.65 -3.08 -14.92
CA VAL A 224 2.15 -4.38 -14.47
C VAL A 224 2.27 -5.35 -15.66
N ALA A 225 3.27 -6.23 -15.62
CA ALA A 225 3.54 -7.16 -16.72
C ALA A 225 2.40 -8.16 -16.94
N TYR A 226 1.77 -8.59 -15.85
CA TYR A 226 0.68 -9.56 -15.86
C TYR A 226 -0.48 -9.02 -15.04
N PRO A 227 -1.32 -8.12 -15.61
CA PRO A 227 -2.45 -7.54 -14.89
C PRO A 227 -3.49 -8.61 -14.58
N ILE A 228 -4.10 -8.47 -13.41
CA ILE A 228 -5.33 -9.21 -13.07
C ILE A 228 -6.54 -8.49 -13.65
N THR A 229 -7.74 -9.03 -13.46
CA THR A 229 -8.98 -8.38 -13.88
C THR A 229 -9.67 -7.72 -12.70
N GLN A 230 -10.44 -6.65 -12.96
CA GLN A 230 -11.33 -6.03 -11.97
C GLN A 230 -12.30 -7.05 -11.37
N LYS A 231 -12.76 -8.01 -12.21
CA LYS A 231 -13.61 -9.10 -11.75
C LYS A 231 -12.94 -9.96 -10.68
N LYS A 232 -11.64 -10.27 -10.80
CA LYS A 232 -10.90 -11.03 -9.77
C LYS A 232 -10.91 -10.29 -8.43
N ILE A 233 -10.76 -8.95 -8.45
CA ILE A 233 -10.85 -8.12 -7.24
C ILE A 233 -12.27 -8.17 -6.67
N ALA A 234 -13.30 -7.95 -7.47
CA ALA A 234 -14.68 -7.98 -7.01
C ALA A 234 -15.08 -9.35 -6.45
N ASP A 235 -14.61 -10.45 -7.05
CA ASP A 235 -14.84 -11.81 -6.54
C ASP A 235 -14.13 -12.03 -5.19
N ALA A 236 -12.92 -11.51 -5.01
CA ALA A 236 -12.21 -11.57 -3.72
C ALA A 236 -12.93 -10.75 -2.64
N ILE A 237 -13.42 -9.54 -2.97
CA ILE A 237 -14.22 -8.71 -2.05
C ILE A 237 -15.46 -9.49 -1.56
N ARG A 238 -16.17 -10.19 -2.46
CA ARG A 238 -17.35 -11.00 -2.09
C ARG A 238 -16.97 -12.20 -1.22
N ALA A 239 -15.83 -12.84 -1.50
CA ALA A 239 -15.38 -14.04 -0.78
C ALA A 239 -14.87 -13.73 0.64
N ILE A 240 -14.29 -12.55 0.84
CA ILE A 240 -13.64 -12.13 2.08
C ILE A 240 -14.55 -11.20 2.90
N GLY A 241 -15.25 -10.29 2.22
CA GLY A 241 -16.10 -9.25 2.81
C GLY A 241 -15.40 -7.90 2.91
N ALA A 242 -16.11 -6.85 2.48
CA ALA A 242 -15.63 -5.47 2.38
C ALA A 242 -15.04 -4.92 3.70
N LYS A 243 -15.51 -5.41 4.85
CA LYS A 243 -15.02 -4.99 6.18
C LYS A 243 -13.54 -5.27 6.43
N TYR A 244 -12.93 -6.17 5.67
CA TYR A 244 -11.53 -6.54 5.75
C TYR A 244 -10.68 -5.99 4.59
N ILE A 245 -11.28 -5.19 3.70
CA ILE A 245 -10.61 -4.71 2.49
C ILE A 245 -10.37 -3.20 2.59
N VAL A 246 -9.17 -2.78 2.18
CA VAL A 246 -8.85 -1.40 1.83
C VAL A 246 -8.68 -1.34 0.32
N MET A 247 -9.39 -0.43 -0.33
CA MET A 247 -9.17 -0.08 -1.74
C MET A 247 -8.24 1.12 -1.80
N SER A 248 -7.11 0.97 -2.48
CA SER A 248 -6.13 2.03 -2.76
C SER A 248 -5.71 1.99 -4.21
N THR A 249 -4.91 2.94 -4.67
CA THR A 249 -4.61 2.98 -6.11
C THR A 249 -3.27 2.35 -6.47
N ASP A 250 -2.25 2.47 -5.63
CA ASP A 250 -0.85 2.21 -6.01
C ASP A 250 -0.49 2.91 -7.34
N SER A 251 -1.12 4.08 -7.58
CA SER A 251 -0.94 4.89 -8.78
C SER A 251 0.15 5.95 -8.58
N GLY A 252 0.50 6.62 -9.67
CA GLY A 252 1.53 7.66 -9.73
C GLY A 252 2.56 7.39 -10.81
N GLN A 253 2.52 6.22 -11.44
CA GLN A 253 3.34 5.87 -12.59
C GLN A 253 2.81 6.62 -13.82
N TRP A 254 3.73 7.06 -14.68
CA TRP A 254 3.41 7.92 -15.83
C TRP A 254 2.48 7.29 -16.89
N LEU A 255 2.32 5.95 -16.88
CA LEU A 255 1.40 5.23 -17.77
C LEU A 255 -0.03 5.14 -17.21
N ASN A 256 -0.21 5.40 -15.92
CA ASN A 256 -1.53 5.37 -15.28
C ASN A 256 -2.21 6.74 -15.35
N PRO A 257 -3.53 6.83 -15.20
CA PRO A 257 -4.20 8.07 -14.88
C PRO A 257 -3.63 8.67 -13.58
N ILE A 258 -3.85 9.97 -13.35
CA ILE A 258 -3.50 10.57 -12.06
C ILE A 258 -4.22 9.83 -10.91
N PRO A 259 -3.66 9.76 -9.70
CA PRO A 259 -4.19 8.93 -8.62
C PRO A 259 -5.67 9.16 -8.29
N THR A 260 -6.13 10.40 -8.28
CA THR A 260 -7.54 10.73 -8.02
C THR A 260 -8.47 10.18 -9.12
N GLN A 261 -8.04 10.20 -10.37
CA GLN A 261 -8.80 9.60 -11.47
C GLN A 261 -8.74 8.07 -11.42
N SER A 262 -7.58 7.51 -11.06
CA SER A 262 -7.44 6.06 -10.83
C SER A 262 -8.42 5.58 -9.76
N MET A 263 -8.57 6.30 -8.65
CA MET A 263 -9.55 5.98 -7.60
C MET A 263 -10.98 6.05 -8.12
N GLY A 264 -11.32 7.11 -8.88
CA GLY A 264 -12.65 7.24 -9.46
C GLY A 264 -12.99 6.14 -10.47
N ILE A 265 -12.05 5.73 -11.33
CA ILE A 265 -12.20 4.59 -12.24
C ILE A 265 -12.38 3.30 -11.41
N TYR A 266 -11.56 3.07 -10.41
CA TYR A 266 -11.62 1.88 -9.55
C TYR A 266 -12.97 1.76 -8.84
N ILE A 267 -13.49 2.87 -8.29
CA ILE A 267 -14.83 2.92 -7.70
C ILE A 267 -15.89 2.56 -8.75
N THR A 268 -15.80 3.14 -9.96
CA THR A 268 -16.73 2.85 -11.06
C THR A 268 -16.72 1.36 -11.41
N ASP A 269 -15.55 0.77 -11.59
CA ASP A 269 -15.39 -0.64 -11.93
C ASP A 269 -16.01 -1.56 -10.86
N MET A 270 -15.83 -1.25 -9.58
CA MET A 270 -16.42 -2.07 -8.50
C MET A 270 -17.94 -1.95 -8.44
N LEU A 271 -18.49 -0.74 -8.63
CA LEU A 271 -19.94 -0.54 -8.70
C LEU A 271 -20.57 -1.26 -9.92
N ASP A 272 -19.93 -1.19 -11.08
CA ASP A 272 -20.41 -1.84 -12.29
C ASP A 272 -20.32 -3.38 -12.20
N LEU A 273 -19.40 -3.89 -11.38
CA LEU A 273 -19.31 -5.30 -11.04
C LEU A 273 -20.25 -5.70 -9.90
N GLY A 274 -21.11 -4.79 -9.42
CA GLY A 274 -22.16 -5.08 -8.45
C GLY A 274 -21.70 -5.10 -6.98
N ILE A 275 -20.57 -4.47 -6.64
CA ILE A 275 -20.23 -4.14 -5.25
C ILE A 275 -21.10 -2.96 -4.83
N SER A 276 -21.69 -3.01 -3.64
CA SER A 276 -22.59 -1.97 -3.15
C SER A 276 -21.88 -0.65 -2.86
N GLU A 277 -22.59 0.49 -2.95
CA GLU A 277 -22.04 1.80 -2.56
C GLU A 277 -21.60 1.82 -1.09
N GLU A 278 -22.31 1.09 -0.22
CA GLU A 278 -21.96 0.95 1.20
C GLU A 278 -20.61 0.22 1.37
N ASP A 279 -20.43 -0.91 0.69
CA ASP A 279 -19.17 -1.65 0.71
C ASP A 279 -18.01 -0.84 0.12
N VAL A 280 -18.24 -0.14 -0.99
CA VAL A 280 -17.22 0.74 -1.58
C VAL A 280 -16.86 1.87 -0.60
N ARG A 281 -17.84 2.52 0.02
CA ARG A 281 -17.61 3.56 1.05
C ARG A 281 -16.78 3.02 2.22
N LEU A 282 -17.09 1.81 2.68
CA LEU A 282 -16.36 1.15 3.74
C LEU A 282 -14.86 0.97 3.34
N MET A 283 -14.62 0.51 2.11
CA MET A 283 -13.27 0.19 1.62
C MET A 283 -12.42 1.40 1.23
N VAL A 284 -13.03 2.51 0.77
CA VAL A 284 -12.27 3.70 0.35
C VAL A 284 -12.22 4.80 1.42
N SER A 285 -13.02 4.72 2.48
CA SER A 285 -13.10 5.80 3.49
C SER A 285 -12.95 5.27 4.92
N THR A 286 -13.85 4.40 5.37
CA THR A 286 -13.89 3.95 6.78
C THR A 286 -12.68 3.09 7.13
N ASN A 287 -12.39 2.06 6.36
CA ASN A 287 -11.27 1.16 6.62
C ASN A 287 -9.91 1.87 6.53
N PRO A 288 -9.64 2.69 5.48
CA PRO A 288 -8.42 3.50 5.44
C PRO A 288 -8.30 4.49 6.62
N ALA A 289 -9.41 5.09 7.07
CA ALA A 289 -9.41 5.97 8.24
C ALA A 289 -8.99 5.22 9.51
N ARG A 290 -9.55 4.01 9.73
CA ARG A 290 -9.16 3.13 10.85
C ARG A 290 -7.69 2.74 10.78
N MET A 291 -7.20 2.40 9.59
CA MET A 291 -5.78 2.11 9.35
C MET A 291 -4.88 3.27 9.80
N LEU A 292 -5.22 4.50 9.39
CA LEU A 292 -4.41 5.69 9.68
C LEU A 292 -4.67 6.28 11.08
N GLY A 293 -5.66 5.77 11.84
CA GLY A 293 -6.05 6.32 13.13
C GLY A 293 -6.72 7.70 13.02
N LEU A 294 -7.58 7.89 12.03
CA LEU A 294 -8.32 9.13 11.74
C LEU A 294 -9.81 9.02 12.11
N GLU A 295 -10.21 8.07 12.93
CA GLU A 295 -11.60 7.91 13.41
C GLU A 295 -12.04 9.07 14.29
#